data_12fedba5417f89fb71266d0df64ea487
#
_entry.id   12fedba5417f89fb71266d0df64ea487
#
_cell.length_a   1.000
_cell.length_b   1.000
_cell.length_c   1.000
_cell.angle_alpha   90.00
_cell.angle_beta   90.00
_cell.angle_gamma   90.00
#
_symmetry.space_group_name_H-M   'P 1'
#
loop_
_entity.id
_entity.type
_entity.pdbx_description
1 polymer ?
#
loop_
_entity_poly.entity_id
_entity_poly.type
_entity_poly.pdbx_seq_one_letter_code
_entity_poly.pdbx_strand_id
1 'polypeptide(L)' 'MEEFLRYVIGSLVEFPEDVIIKKTETPSTISFLVAAKPSDIPKIIGKSGHTIRALRTLLHASADKRNMTATLEIIEP' A
#
# COMPACT_ATOMS: atom_id res chain seq x y z
N MET A 1 -6.65 -8.55 0.48
CA MET A 1 -6.07 -7.18 0.31
C MET A 1 -4.56 -7.15 0.45
N GLU A 2 -4.03 -7.76 1.47
CA GLU A 2 -2.57 -7.70 1.70
C GLU A 2 -1.77 -8.37 0.57
N GLU A 3 -2.22 -9.53 0.10
CA GLU A 3 -1.53 -10.23 -0.98
C GLU A 3 -1.53 -9.43 -2.27
N PHE A 4 -2.65 -8.77 -2.58
CA PHE A 4 -2.76 -7.91 -3.74
C PHE A 4 -1.78 -6.75 -3.63
N LEU A 5 -1.74 -6.10 -2.48
CA LEU A 5 -0.86 -4.97 -2.24
C LEU A 5 0.60 -5.37 -2.36
N ARG A 6 0.96 -6.51 -1.78
CA ARG A 6 2.32 -7.04 -1.83
C ARG A 6 2.74 -7.36 -3.26
N TYR A 7 1.84 -7.96 -4.04
CA TYR A 7 2.12 -8.28 -5.43
C TYR A 7 2.38 -7.02 -6.26
N VAL A 8 1.49 -6.02 -6.13
CA VAL A 8 1.62 -4.80 -6.92
C VAL A 8 2.89 -4.04 -6.54
N ILE A 9 3.11 -3.83 -5.27
CA ILE A 9 4.29 -3.08 -4.80
C ILE A 9 5.57 -3.82 -5.19
N GLY A 10 5.60 -5.14 -5.03
CA GLY A 10 6.76 -5.94 -5.43
C GLY A 10 7.08 -5.84 -6.91
N SER A 11 6.05 -5.62 -7.73
CA SER A 11 6.22 -5.47 -9.18
C SER A 11 6.74 -4.10 -9.58
N LEU A 12 6.60 -3.10 -8.72
CA LEU A 12 7.00 -1.73 -9.02
C LEU A 12 8.42 -1.41 -8.59
N VAL A 13 8.93 -2.09 -7.58
CA VAL A 13 10.20 -1.73 -6.95
C VAL A 13 11.36 -2.54 -7.51
N GLU A 14 12.56 -2.01 -7.34
CA GLU A 14 13.79 -2.70 -7.72
C GLU A 14 14.26 -3.69 -6.65
N PHE A 15 13.96 -3.39 -5.38
CA PHE A 15 14.40 -4.21 -4.25
C PHE A 15 13.20 -4.74 -3.46
N PRO A 16 12.45 -5.70 -4.03
CA PRO A 16 11.25 -6.20 -3.36
C PRO A 16 11.54 -6.89 -2.02
N GLU A 17 12.74 -7.41 -1.83
CA GLU A 17 13.15 -8.04 -0.57
C GLU A 17 13.25 -7.05 0.59
N ASP A 18 13.34 -5.75 0.27
CA ASP A 18 13.41 -4.71 1.29
C ASP A 18 12.06 -4.07 1.58
N VAL A 19 11.01 -4.52 0.90
CA VAL A 19 9.65 -4.01 1.15
C VAL A 19 9.07 -4.66 2.39
N ILE A 20 8.57 -3.84 3.30
CA ILE A 20 7.89 -4.31 4.50
C ILE A 20 6.48 -3.74 4.47
N ILE A 21 5.48 -4.60 4.62
CA ILE A 21 4.09 -4.19 4.69
C ILE A 21 3.56 -4.61 6.05
N LYS A 22 3.16 -3.63 6.85
CA LYS A 22 2.56 -3.86 8.16
C LYS A 22 1.07 -3.65 8.06
N LYS A 23 0.32 -4.62 8.54
CA LYS A 23 -1.14 -4.56 8.57
C LYS A 23 -1.60 -4.44 10.02
N THR A 24 -2.48 -3.49 10.27
CA THR A 24 -3.17 -3.35 11.57
C THR A 24 -4.65 -3.37 11.29
N GLU A 25 -5.39 -4.20 12.01
CA GLU A 25 -6.81 -4.37 11.77
C GLU A 25 -7.60 -4.21 13.06
N THR A 26 -8.70 -3.45 12.95
CA THR A 26 -9.71 -3.34 14.00
C THR A 26 -11.04 -3.86 13.41
N PRO A 27 -12.13 -3.96 14.20
CA PRO A 27 -13.41 -4.38 13.63
C PRO A 27 -13.93 -3.48 12.51
N SER A 28 -13.49 -2.22 12.46
CA SER A 28 -13.99 -1.26 11.46
C SER A 28 -12.94 -0.71 10.51
N THR A 29 -11.65 -0.96 10.76
CA THR A 29 -10.58 -0.38 9.94
C THR A 29 -9.49 -1.38 9.62
N ILE A 30 -8.86 -1.19 8.45
CA ILE A 30 -7.65 -1.91 8.06
C ILE A 30 -6.62 -0.87 7.66
N SER A 31 -5.45 -0.88 8.30
CA SER A 31 -4.38 0.07 8.00
C SER A 31 -3.16 -0.67 7.49
N PHE A 32 -2.59 -0.18 6.39
CA PHE A 32 -1.34 -0.70 5.85
C PHE A 32 -0.27 0.36 5.94
N LEU A 33 0.89 -0.02 6.46
CA LEU A 33 2.09 0.80 6.45
C LEU A 33 3.11 0.11 5.56
N VAL A 34 3.67 0.85 4.60
CA VAL A 34 4.62 0.30 3.65
C VAL A 34 5.96 1.00 3.82
N ALA A 35 7.02 0.22 3.96
CA ALA A 35 8.38 0.71 3.97
C ALA A 35 9.14 0.04 2.83
N ALA A 36 10.09 0.78 2.25
CA ALA A 36 10.90 0.29 1.15
C ALA A 36 12.21 1.06 1.14
N LYS A 37 13.13 0.67 0.25
CA LYS A 37 14.34 1.47 0.05
C LYS A 37 13.98 2.87 -0.40
N PRO A 38 14.70 3.91 0.06
CA PRO A 38 14.40 5.29 -0.34
C PRO A 38 14.33 5.48 -1.85
N SER A 39 15.17 4.79 -2.61
CA SER A 39 15.15 4.88 -4.07
C SER A 39 13.91 4.27 -4.70
N ASP A 40 13.21 3.40 -3.99
CA ASP A 40 12.00 2.76 -4.49
C ASP A 40 10.71 3.50 -4.10
N ILE A 41 10.76 4.38 -3.12
CA ILE A 41 9.58 5.15 -2.68
C ILE A 41 8.92 5.90 -3.84
N PRO A 42 9.65 6.64 -4.68
CA PRO A 42 9.03 7.33 -5.82
C PRO A 42 8.33 6.38 -6.80
N LYS A 43 8.81 5.14 -6.92
CA LYS A 43 8.20 4.15 -7.80
C LYS A 43 6.85 3.67 -7.28
N ILE A 44 6.71 3.62 -5.97
CA ILE A 44 5.44 3.23 -5.33
C ILE A 44 4.44 4.38 -5.41
N ILE A 45 4.90 5.60 -5.20
CA ILE A 45 4.04 6.78 -5.26
C ILE A 45 3.59 7.04 -6.70
N GLY A 46 4.50 6.89 -7.65
CA GLY A 46 4.24 7.11 -9.06
C GLY A 46 4.24 8.59 -9.41
N LYS A 47 4.19 8.88 -10.72
CA LYS A 47 4.21 10.25 -11.21
C LYS A 47 3.01 11.01 -10.68
N SER A 48 3.26 12.13 -10.02
CA SER A 48 2.23 12.98 -9.42
C SER A 48 1.32 12.23 -8.45
N GLY A 49 1.83 11.15 -7.85
CA GLY A 49 1.08 10.35 -6.89
C GLY A 49 -0.01 9.47 -7.50
N HIS A 50 0.01 9.24 -8.82
CA HIS A 50 -1.05 8.48 -9.49
C HIS A 50 -1.12 7.03 -9.02
N THR A 51 0.02 6.37 -8.85
CA THR A 51 0.04 4.97 -8.44
C THR A 51 -0.49 4.78 -7.04
N ILE A 52 -0.04 5.60 -6.09
CA ILE A 52 -0.50 5.46 -4.71
C ILE A 52 -1.98 5.78 -4.58
N ARG A 53 -2.49 6.75 -5.35
CA ARG A 53 -3.92 7.05 -5.34
C ARG A 53 -4.75 5.92 -5.90
N ALA A 54 -4.27 5.28 -6.98
CA ALA A 54 -4.96 4.13 -7.57
C ALA A 54 -5.00 2.96 -6.58
N LEU A 55 -3.91 2.71 -5.88
CA LEU A 55 -3.87 1.67 -4.86
C LEU A 55 -4.86 1.96 -3.73
N ARG A 56 -4.92 3.21 -3.27
CA ARG A 56 -5.88 3.60 -2.24
C ARG A 56 -7.31 3.40 -2.69
N THR A 57 -7.61 3.75 -3.93
CA THR A 57 -8.96 3.59 -4.48
C THR A 57 -9.37 2.12 -4.48
N LEU A 58 -8.47 1.23 -4.90
CA LEU A 58 -8.75 -0.21 -4.91
C LEU A 58 -8.94 -0.77 -3.51
N LEU A 59 -8.12 -0.33 -2.55
CA LEU A 59 -8.25 -0.77 -1.18
C LEU A 59 -9.56 -0.28 -0.55
N HIS A 60 -9.94 0.96 -0.83
CA HIS A 60 -11.20 1.52 -0.33
C HIS A 60 -12.39 0.73 -0.87
N ALA A 61 -12.38 0.42 -2.16
CA ALA A 61 -13.46 -0.36 -2.77
C ALA A 61 -13.58 -1.75 -2.14
N SER A 62 -12.45 -2.40 -1.90
CA SER A 62 -12.43 -3.72 -1.26
C SER A 62 -12.94 -3.64 0.18
N ALA A 63 -12.52 -2.62 0.91
CA ALA A 63 -12.93 -2.45 2.31
C ALA A 63 -14.43 -2.11 2.41
N ASP A 64 -14.94 -1.29 1.50
CA ASP A 64 -16.35 -0.93 1.49
C ASP A 64 -17.26 -2.14 1.41
N LYS A 65 -16.86 -3.15 0.65
CA LYS A 65 -17.64 -4.40 0.56
C LYS A 65 -17.72 -5.13 1.88
N ARG A 66 -16.79 -4.87 2.78
CA ARG A 66 -16.72 -5.49 4.11
C ARG A 66 -17.18 -4.55 5.21
N ASN A 67 -17.73 -3.40 4.83
CA ASN A 67 -18.14 -2.35 5.77
C ASN A 67 -16.97 -1.88 6.64
N MET A 68 -15.79 -1.74 6.04
CA MET A 68 -14.57 -1.32 6.72
C MET A 68 -13.96 -0.12 6.02
N THR A 69 -13.11 0.60 6.72
CA THR A 69 -12.32 1.69 6.17
C THR A 69 -10.87 1.21 6.04
N ALA A 70 -10.28 1.43 4.87
CA ALA A 70 -8.89 1.08 4.63
C ALA A 70 -8.02 2.31 4.51
N THR A 71 -6.79 2.25 5.03
CA THR A 71 -5.80 3.30 4.85
C THR A 71 -4.50 2.69 4.35
N LEU A 72 -3.75 3.48 3.60
CA LEU A 72 -2.45 3.08 3.08
C LEU A 72 -1.49 4.24 3.22
N GLU A 73 -0.42 4.02 3.97
CA GLU A 73 0.59 5.04 4.18
C GLU A 73 1.98 4.50 3.84
N ILE A 74 2.82 5.36 3.31
CA ILE A 74 4.20 5.05 2.98
C ILE A 74 5.08 5.70 4.04
N ILE A 75 5.95 4.90 4.65
CA ILE A 75 6.92 5.41 5.59
C ILE A 75 8.11 5.92 4.79
N GLU A 76 8.37 7.22 4.86
CA GLU A 76 9.53 7.82 4.23
C GLU A 76 10.65 7.93 5.25
N PRO A 77 11.88 7.56 4.84
CA PRO A 77 13.03 7.66 5.76
C PRO A 77 13.42 9.11 6.04
#